data_8e76b4d3e7cb139f88360cb3500586cc
#
_entry.id   8e76b4d3e7cb139f88360cb3500586cc
#
_cell.length_a   1.000
_cell.length_b   1.000
_cell.length_c   1.000
_cell.angle_alpha   90.00
_cell.angle_beta   90.00
_cell.angle_gamma   90.00
#
_symmetry.space_group_name_H-M   'P 1'
#
loop_
_entity.id
_entity.type
_entity.pdbx_description
1 polymer ?
#
loop_
_entity_poly.entity_id
_entity_poly.type
_entity_poly.pdbx_seq_one_letter_code
_entity_poly.pdbx_strand_id
1 'polypeptide(L)'
;NLGRIESTNPCGEQPLLPFESCNLGSINLSKMVADKDGQPYIDYDKLSQTVKLAVRFLDDVIEVNQFPLPEITEMTKNTRKIGLGVMGFADMLIQLGNPYDTEQGLVLAEEIAHFISEEADKASMELAQERGVFPAFQESIYDTPDGPRFRNASRTTIAPTGSLSIIANCSSGIEPLFALSYVRHILEGEEFIEVNPYFEDIAKNRGFYSQDLMKQLAEGKRLKDVEEVPEEIKRLFVSAHDISPEWHVKMQAAFQKFTDSAVSKTVNFPHGATPEDVAKVYMLAYEEGLKGITIYRDSSRCLLYTSPSPRDQREHRVCRLLLEKRGGGGGGGGGGGGGGGGGGGG
;
A
#
# COMPACT_ATOMS: atom_id res chain seq x y z
N ASN A 1 -21.07 -5.26 18.51
CA ASN A 1 -21.26 -5.53 19.94
C ASN A 1 -20.06 -5.19 20.82
N LEU A 2 -18.83 -5.12 20.29
CA LEU A 2 -17.66 -4.69 21.06
C LEU A 2 -17.55 -3.15 21.19
N GLY A 3 -18.22 -2.38 20.37
CA GLY A 3 -18.17 -0.92 20.38
C GLY A 3 -18.41 -0.29 19.02
N ARG A 4 -18.19 1.02 18.94
CA ARG A 4 -18.22 1.78 17.69
C ARG A 4 -16.81 1.97 17.17
N ILE A 5 -16.66 1.94 15.86
CA ILE A 5 -15.44 2.41 15.21
C ILE A 5 -15.32 3.91 15.48
N GLU A 6 -14.22 4.33 16.10
CA GLU A 6 -14.00 5.73 16.46
C GLU A 6 -13.07 6.46 15.51
N SER A 7 -12.09 5.75 14.95
CA SER A 7 -11.11 6.34 14.05
C SER A 7 -10.53 5.29 13.10
N THR A 8 -9.71 5.77 12.19
CA THR A 8 -8.85 4.92 11.36
C THR A 8 -7.39 5.18 11.70
N ASN A 9 -6.49 4.31 11.21
CA ASN A 9 -5.08 4.63 11.15
C ASN A 9 -4.83 5.81 10.17
N PRO A 10 -3.61 6.41 10.14
CA PRO A 10 -3.33 7.61 9.34
C PRO A 10 -3.65 7.48 7.84
N CYS A 11 -3.51 6.29 7.27
CA CYS A 11 -3.74 6.05 5.85
C CYS A 11 -5.17 5.57 5.52
N GLY A 12 -6.01 5.36 6.55
CA GLY A 12 -7.44 5.10 6.41
C GLY A 12 -7.83 3.67 6.07
N GLU A 13 -6.89 2.74 5.91
CA GLU A 13 -7.20 1.35 5.55
C GLU A 13 -7.68 0.48 6.72
N GLN A 14 -7.49 0.94 7.97
CA GLN A 14 -7.90 0.21 9.17
C GLN A 14 -8.91 1.00 10.02
N PRO A 15 -10.22 0.78 9.82
CA PRO A 15 -11.24 1.24 10.77
C PRO A 15 -11.15 0.41 12.06
N LEU A 16 -10.89 1.08 13.19
CA LEU A 16 -10.56 0.44 14.46
C LEU A 16 -11.50 0.87 15.59
N LEU A 17 -11.72 -0.05 16.52
CA LEU A 17 -12.31 0.20 17.82
C LEU A 17 -11.28 0.88 18.75
N PRO A 18 -11.71 1.48 19.87
CA PRO A 18 -10.80 2.00 20.88
C PRO A 18 -9.78 0.94 21.32
N PHE A 19 -8.52 1.31 21.40
CA PHE A 19 -7.38 0.44 21.76
C PHE A 19 -7.13 -0.76 20.83
N GLU A 20 -7.86 -0.88 19.74
CA GLU A 20 -7.63 -1.94 18.76
C GLU A 20 -6.43 -1.62 17.89
N SER A 21 -5.65 -2.64 17.55
CA SER A 21 -4.55 -2.55 16.61
C SER A 21 -4.64 -3.64 15.55
N CYS A 22 -3.96 -3.45 14.44
CA CYS A 22 -3.87 -4.41 13.37
C CYS A 22 -2.45 -4.41 12.79
N ASN A 23 -1.84 -5.57 12.68
CA ASN A 23 -0.60 -5.75 11.97
C ASN A 23 -0.87 -6.00 10.48
N LEU A 24 0.03 -5.50 9.64
CA LEU A 24 -0.16 -5.46 8.19
C LEU A 24 0.91 -6.28 7.47
N GLY A 25 0.50 -6.92 6.37
CA GLY A 25 1.38 -7.56 5.42
C GLY A 25 0.90 -7.32 3.99
N SER A 26 1.81 -7.30 3.03
CA SER A 26 1.45 -7.06 1.63
C SER A 26 2.21 -8.01 0.70
N ILE A 27 1.46 -8.76 -0.09
CA ILE A 27 2.00 -9.69 -1.08
C ILE A 27 2.43 -8.90 -2.31
N ASN A 28 3.66 -9.13 -2.78
CA ASN A 28 4.13 -8.54 -4.03
C ASN A 28 3.57 -9.31 -5.23
N LEU A 29 2.53 -8.77 -5.85
CA LEU A 29 1.83 -9.37 -6.99
C LEU A 29 2.73 -9.49 -8.24
N SER A 30 3.72 -8.62 -8.39
CA SER A 30 4.66 -8.71 -9.52
C SER A 30 5.45 -10.03 -9.52
N LYS A 31 5.55 -10.69 -8.38
CA LYS A 31 6.20 -12.00 -8.21
C LYS A 31 5.26 -13.19 -8.37
N MET A 32 3.98 -12.93 -8.59
CA MET A 32 2.94 -13.93 -8.83
C MET A 32 2.63 -14.12 -10.31
N VAL A 33 3.35 -13.42 -11.18
CA VAL A 33 3.31 -13.65 -12.63
C VAL A 33 4.37 -14.69 -12.99
N ALA A 34 3.96 -15.69 -13.74
CA ALA A 34 4.81 -16.70 -14.36
C ALA A 34 4.67 -16.62 -15.88
N ASP A 35 5.62 -17.19 -16.58
CA ASP A 35 5.62 -17.28 -18.05
C ASP A 35 5.56 -18.73 -18.50
N LYS A 36 4.74 -18.99 -19.49
CA LYS A 36 4.70 -20.28 -20.19
C LYS A 36 4.73 -20.04 -21.69
N ASP A 37 5.81 -20.42 -22.30
CA ASP A 37 6.00 -20.32 -23.76
C ASP A 37 5.84 -18.87 -24.29
N GLY A 38 6.29 -17.87 -23.53
CA GLY A 38 6.18 -16.45 -23.87
C GLY A 38 4.80 -15.84 -23.57
N GLN A 39 3.93 -16.56 -22.86
CA GLN A 39 2.63 -16.07 -22.42
C GLN A 39 2.61 -15.91 -20.90
N PRO A 40 2.59 -14.66 -20.40
CA PRO A 40 2.52 -14.40 -18.98
C PRO A 40 1.13 -14.76 -18.43
N TYR A 41 1.12 -15.36 -17.23
CA TYR A 41 -0.10 -15.72 -16.53
C TYR A 41 0.07 -15.57 -15.01
N ILE A 42 -1.02 -15.52 -14.27
CA ILE A 42 -0.99 -15.46 -12.81
C ILE A 42 -0.87 -16.87 -12.25
N ASP A 43 0.17 -17.10 -11.44
CA ASP A 43 0.38 -18.34 -10.71
C ASP A 43 -0.49 -18.37 -9.44
N TYR A 44 -1.73 -18.78 -9.60
CA TYR A 44 -2.70 -18.87 -8.50
C TYR A 44 -2.30 -19.88 -7.42
N ASP A 45 -1.59 -20.96 -7.78
CA ASP A 45 -1.12 -21.95 -6.80
C ASP A 45 -0.09 -21.32 -5.86
N LYS A 46 0.86 -20.59 -6.42
CA LYS A 46 1.85 -19.83 -5.65
C LYS A 46 1.19 -18.73 -4.82
N LEU A 47 0.22 -18.03 -5.38
CA LEU A 47 -0.51 -16.99 -4.67
C LEU A 47 -1.27 -17.57 -3.47
N SER A 48 -2.01 -18.68 -3.65
CA SER A 48 -2.73 -19.39 -2.58
C SER A 48 -1.80 -19.79 -1.43
N GLN A 49 -0.67 -20.44 -1.76
CA GLN A 49 0.33 -20.82 -0.74
C GLN A 49 0.90 -19.62 0.01
N THR A 50 1.13 -18.52 -0.72
CA THR A 50 1.65 -17.27 -0.13
C THR A 50 0.62 -16.63 0.80
N VAL A 51 -0.66 -16.59 0.41
CA VAL A 51 -1.76 -16.09 1.25
C VAL A 51 -1.86 -16.89 2.55
N LYS A 52 -1.87 -18.23 2.44
CA LYS A 52 -1.95 -19.13 3.61
C LYS A 52 -0.80 -18.90 4.59
N LEU A 53 0.43 -18.79 4.07
CA LEU A 53 1.61 -18.51 4.89
C LEU A 53 1.53 -17.12 5.53
N ALA A 54 1.09 -16.10 4.79
CA ALA A 54 0.98 -14.74 5.28
C ALA A 54 -0.06 -14.60 6.38
N VAL A 55 -1.24 -15.23 6.24
CA VAL A 55 -2.27 -15.23 7.29
C VAL A 55 -1.75 -15.87 8.58
N ARG A 56 -1.08 -17.03 8.49
CA ARG A 56 -0.45 -17.67 9.64
C ARG A 56 0.61 -16.77 10.28
N PHE A 57 1.49 -16.18 9.47
CA PHE A 57 2.53 -15.29 9.96
C PHE A 57 1.94 -14.07 10.70
N LEU A 58 0.92 -13.43 10.15
CA LEU A 58 0.27 -12.29 10.79
C LEU A 58 -0.45 -12.68 12.09
N ASP A 59 -1.08 -13.87 12.15
CA ASP A 59 -1.68 -14.39 13.39
C ASP A 59 -0.60 -14.67 14.45
N ASP A 60 0.57 -15.22 14.06
CA ASP A 60 1.68 -15.48 14.96
C ASP A 60 2.30 -14.19 15.51
N VAL A 61 2.35 -13.12 14.70
CA VAL A 61 2.83 -11.79 15.15
C VAL A 61 1.98 -11.26 16.31
N ILE A 62 0.67 -11.50 16.34
CA ILE A 62 -0.19 -11.07 17.46
C ILE A 62 0.26 -11.72 18.79
N GLU A 63 0.73 -12.97 18.74
CA GLU A 63 1.16 -13.67 19.95
C GLU A 63 2.50 -13.16 20.50
N VAL A 64 3.44 -12.86 19.60
CA VAL A 64 4.81 -12.48 20.01
C VAL A 64 4.96 -10.98 20.23
N ASN A 65 4.00 -10.18 19.79
CA ASN A 65 4.05 -8.73 19.89
C ASN A 65 3.92 -8.25 21.35
N GLN A 66 4.71 -7.24 21.72
CA GLN A 66 4.63 -6.56 23.01
C GLN A 66 3.95 -5.20 22.83
N PHE A 67 2.75 -5.08 23.34
CA PHE A 67 1.98 -3.85 23.25
C PHE A 67 2.33 -2.90 24.42
N PRO A 68 2.35 -1.58 24.18
CA PRO A 68 2.74 -0.60 25.20
C PRO A 68 1.71 -0.44 26.33
N LEU A 69 0.44 -0.78 26.06
CA LEU A 69 -0.66 -0.66 27.05
C LEU A 69 -1.42 -2.00 27.17
N PRO A 70 -1.86 -2.37 28.38
CA PRO A 70 -2.64 -3.58 28.62
C PRO A 70 -3.94 -3.60 27.80
N GLU A 71 -4.62 -2.46 27.65
CA GLU A 71 -5.87 -2.31 26.91
C GLU A 71 -5.69 -2.65 25.43
N ILE A 72 -4.55 -2.27 24.85
CA ILE A 72 -4.22 -2.63 23.46
C ILE A 72 -3.99 -4.13 23.35
N THR A 73 -3.29 -4.73 24.31
CA THR A 73 -3.06 -6.16 24.36
C THR A 73 -4.38 -6.94 24.39
N GLU A 74 -5.28 -6.53 25.28
CA GLU A 74 -6.58 -7.16 25.47
C GLU A 74 -7.42 -7.05 24.20
N MET A 75 -7.61 -5.84 23.67
CA MET A 75 -8.45 -5.61 22.50
C MET A 75 -7.89 -6.31 21.27
N THR A 76 -6.57 -6.23 21.02
CA THR A 76 -5.94 -6.87 19.87
C THR A 76 -6.05 -8.39 19.93
N LYS A 77 -5.86 -8.99 21.11
CA LYS A 77 -6.01 -10.45 21.29
C LYS A 77 -7.46 -10.89 21.22
N ASN A 78 -8.41 -10.05 21.63
CA ASN A 78 -9.82 -10.36 21.55
C ASN A 78 -10.37 -10.44 20.13
N THR A 79 -9.97 -9.53 19.26
CA THR A 79 -10.44 -9.48 17.87
C THR A 79 -9.51 -10.21 16.90
N ARG A 80 -8.22 -10.29 17.21
CA ARG A 80 -7.17 -10.90 16.38
C ARG A 80 -7.21 -10.42 14.93
N LYS A 81 -7.49 -9.15 14.70
CA LYS A 81 -7.51 -8.58 13.36
C LYS A 81 -6.11 -8.61 12.75
N ILE A 82 -6.04 -9.06 11.52
CA ILE A 82 -4.88 -8.98 10.65
C ILE A 82 -5.26 -8.24 9.37
N GLY A 83 -4.27 -7.64 8.72
CA GLY A 83 -4.47 -6.87 7.50
C GLY A 83 -3.54 -7.36 6.39
N LEU A 84 -3.94 -8.44 5.72
CA LEU A 84 -3.23 -8.91 4.53
C LEU A 84 -3.71 -8.15 3.31
N GLY A 85 -2.76 -7.54 2.59
CA GLY A 85 -3.02 -6.81 1.35
C GLY A 85 -2.01 -7.15 0.26
N VAL A 86 -1.91 -6.25 -0.69
CA VAL A 86 -1.04 -6.42 -1.86
C VAL A 86 -0.21 -5.17 -2.14
N MET A 87 0.87 -5.35 -2.89
CA MET A 87 1.67 -4.33 -3.56
C MET A 87 2.11 -4.88 -4.92
N GLY A 88 2.65 -4.05 -5.79
CA GLY A 88 3.10 -4.49 -7.11
C GLY A 88 1.98 -4.79 -8.09
N PHE A 89 0.76 -4.26 -7.86
CA PHE A 89 -0.38 -4.51 -8.75
C PHE A 89 -0.18 -3.91 -10.13
N ALA A 90 0.28 -2.65 -10.21
CA ALA A 90 0.56 -2.01 -11.50
C ALA A 90 1.66 -2.75 -12.28
N ASP A 91 2.68 -3.23 -11.60
CA ASP A 91 3.74 -4.04 -12.21
C ASP A 91 3.21 -5.37 -12.75
N MET A 92 2.30 -6.02 -12.03
CA MET A 92 1.65 -7.23 -12.50
C MET A 92 0.82 -6.97 -13.77
N LEU A 93 0.03 -5.89 -13.77
CA LEU A 93 -0.74 -5.50 -14.96
C LEU A 93 0.16 -5.29 -16.17
N ILE A 94 1.28 -4.61 -16.00
CA ILE A 94 2.27 -4.39 -17.06
C ILE A 94 2.83 -5.72 -17.59
N GLN A 95 3.21 -6.64 -16.71
CA GLN A 95 3.70 -7.96 -17.11
C GLN A 95 2.66 -8.76 -17.90
N LEU A 96 1.38 -8.59 -17.57
CA LEU A 96 0.26 -9.23 -18.27
C LEU A 96 -0.19 -8.47 -19.54
N GLY A 97 0.43 -7.32 -19.85
CA GLY A 97 0.07 -6.50 -21.00
C GLY A 97 -1.24 -5.73 -20.86
N ASN A 98 -1.74 -5.54 -19.64
CA ASN A 98 -3.01 -4.88 -19.35
C ASN A 98 -2.79 -3.44 -18.85
N PRO A 99 -3.26 -2.40 -19.56
CA PRO A 99 -3.24 -1.04 -19.04
C PRO A 99 -4.12 -0.90 -17.78
N TYR A 100 -3.67 -0.04 -16.85
CA TYR A 100 -4.32 0.12 -15.55
C TYR A 100 -5.77 0.62 -15.62
N ASP A 101 -6.05 1.60 -16.46
CA ASP A 101 -7.36 2.27 -16.60
C ASP A 101 -8.19 1.66 -17.72
N THR A 102 -8.42 0.35 -17.65
CA THR A 102 -9.26 -0.41 -18.60
C THR A 102 -10.25 -1.30 -17.86
N GLU A 103 -11.34 -1.65 -18.51
CA GLU A 103 -12.31 -2.62 -17.99
C GLU A 103 -11.65 -3.97 -17.69
N GLN A 104 -10.69 -4.39 -18.53
CA GLN A 104 -9.94 -5.62 -18.30
C GLN A 104 -9.07 -5.53 -17.05
N GLY A 105 -8.45 -4.36 -16.79
CA GLY A 105 -7.72 -4.11 -15.56
C GLY A 105 -8.62 -4.17 -14.31
N LEU A 106 -9.85 -3.67 -14.39
CA LEU A 106 -10.85 -3.77 -13.31
C LEU A 106 -11.29 -5.20 -13.05
N VAL A 107 -11.60 -5.95 -14.10
CA VAL A 107 -11.97 -7.38 -13.98
C VAL A 107 -10.87 -8.16 -13.28
N LEU A 108 -9.63 -7.93 -13.68
CA LEU A 108 -8.48 -8.60 -13.06
C LEU A 108 -8.27 -8.17 -11.59
N ALA A 109 -8.52 -6.90 -11.28
CA ALA A 109 -8.48 -6.41 -9.90
C ALA A 109 -9.52 -7.10 -9.01
N GLU A 110 -10.75 -7.22 -9.49
CA GLU A 110 -11.83 -7.94 -8.78
C GLU A 110 -11.48 -9.42 -8.60
N GLU A 111 -11.01 -10.08 -9.66
CA GLU A 111 -10.63 -11.50 -9.63
C GLU A 111 -9.54 -11.78 -8.58
N ILE A 112 -8.49 -10.98 -8.56
CA ILE A 112 -7.38 -11.14 -7.61
C ILE A 112 -7.84 -10.82 -6.18
N ALA A 113 -8.59 -9.73 -5.99
CA ALA A 113 -9.09 -9.35 -4.68
C ALA A 113 -10.02 -10.44 -4.11
N HIS A 114 -10.91 -10.99 -4.93
CA HIS A 114 -11.79 -12.10 -4.57
C HIS A 114 -10.99 -13.35 -4.20
N PHE A 115 -10.04 -13.74 -5.05
CA PHE A 115 -9.20 -14.92 -4.80
C PHE A 115 -8.42 -14.80 -3.48
N ILE A 116 -7.78 -13.66 -3.22
CA ILE A 116 -7.03 -13.43 -1.98
C ILE A 116 -7.97 -13.46 -0.76
N SER A 117 -9.16 -12.89 -0.86
CA SER A 117 -10.15 -12.91 0.20
C SER A 117 -10.58 -14.33 0.54
N GLU A 118 -10.93 -15.15 -0.46
CA GLU A 118 -11.30 -16.54 -0.26
C GLU A 118 -10.18 -17.39 0.36
N GLU A 119 -8.94 -17.22 -0.14
CA GLU A 119 -7.80 -17.98 0.39
C GLU A 119 -7.43 -17.53 1.82
N ALA A 120 -7.58 -16.22 2.14
CA ALA A 120 -7.39 -15.73 3.50
C ALA A 120 -8.47 -16.24 4.45
N ASP A 121 -9.70 -16.34 3.99
CA ASP A 121 -10.82 -16.95 4.75
C ASP A 121 -10.55 -18.42 5.04
N LYS A 122 -10.17 -19.20 4.04
CA LYS A 122 -9.81 -20.62 4.20
C LYS A 122 -8.66 -20.77 5.19
N ALA A 123 -7.62 -19.98 5.07
CA ALA A 123 -6.46 -20.02 5.98
C ALA A 123 -6.84 -19.65 7.41
N SER A 124 -7.69 -18.63 7.62
CA SER A 124 -8.17 -18.25 8.95
C SER A 124 -9.09 -19.31 9.56
N MET A 125 -9.91 -20.00 8.76
CA MET A 125 -10.73 -21.13 9.22
C MET A 125 -9.87 -22.34 9.61
N GLU A 126 -8.84 -22.67 8.85
CA GLU A 126 -7.87 -23.72 9.20
C GLU A 126 -7.18 -23.41 10.53
N LEU A 127 -6.73 -22.15 10.71
CA LEU A 127 -6.14 -21.72 11.98
C LEU A 127 -7.13 -21.77 13.14
N ALA A 128 -8.41 -21.49 12.90
CA ALA A 128 -9.44 -21.63 13.94
C ALA A 128 -9.65 -23.09 14.36
N GLN A 129 -9.51 -24.04 13.45
CA GLN A 129 -9.54 -25.48 13.79
C GLN A 129 -8.33 -25.89 14.65
N GLU A 130 -7.15 -25.33 14.38
CA GLU A 130 -5.92 -25.61 15.12
C GLU A 130 -5.87 -24.95 16.50
N ARG A 131 -6.33 -23.67 16.61
CA ARG A 131 -6.06 -22.77 17.72
C ARG A 131 -7.31 -22.17 18.37
N GLY A 132 -8.49 -22.50 17.89
CA GLY A 132 -9.76 -21.90 18.28
C GLY A 132 -10.05 -20.60 17.52
N VAL A 133 -11.30 -20.17 17.54
CA VAL A 133 -11.77 -18.91 16.98
C VAL A 133 -11.19 -17.71 17.75
N PHE A 134 -11.31 -16.49 17.22
CA PHE A 134 -10.93 -15.30 17.98
C PHE A 134 -11.80 -15.17 19.26
N PRO A 135 -11.23 -14.70 20.40
CA PRO A 135 -11.94 -14.70 21.68
C PRO A 135 -13.30 -13.99 21.68
N ALA A 136 -13.42 -12.86 20.97
CA ALA A 136 -14.66 -12.12 20.85
C ALA A 136 -15.58 -12.63 19.73
N PHE A 137 -15.49 -13.92 19.39
CA PHE A 137 -16.31 -14.54 18.35
C PHE A 137 -17.81 -14.60 18.70
N GLN A 138 -18.10 -14.85 19.96
CA GLN A 138 -19.48 -14.92 20.45
C GLN A 138 -20.22 -13.60 20.18
N GLU A 139 -21.46 -13.68 19.70
CA GLU A 139 -22.30 -12.56 19.31
C GLU A 139 -21.72 -11.71 18.12
N SER A 140 -20.67 -12.19 17.46
CA SER A 140 -20.20 -11.56 16.21
C SER A 140 -21.14 -11.90 15.05
N ILE A 141 -20.96 -11.20 13.93
CA ILE A 141 -21.71 -11.48 12.68
C ILE A 141 -21.48 -12.90 12.16
N TYR A 142 -20.40 -13.56 12.59
CA TYR A 142 -20.03 -14.91 12.19
C TYR A 142 -20.61 -15.99 13.13
N ASP A 143 -21.10 -15.59 14.32
CA ASP A 143 -21.63 -16.52 15.32
C ASP A 143 -23.08 -16.93 14.99
N THR A 144 -23.20 -17.66 13.89
CA THR A 144 -24.46 -18.26 13.45
C THR A 144 -24.29 -19.77 13.35
N PRO A 145 -25.37 -20.59 13.37
CA PRO A 145 -25.27 -22.06 13.36
C PRO A 145 -24.39 -22.59 12.21
N ASP A 146 -24.52 -22.02 11.01
CA ASP A 146 -23.80 -22.42 9.81
C ASP A 146 -22.71 -21.41 9.40
N GLY A 147 -22.40 -20.44 10.28
CA GLY A 147 -21.43 -19.39 10.01
C GLY A 147 -19.98 -19.88 9.99
N PRO A 148 -19.11 -19.22 9.24
CA PRO A 148 -17.71 -19.59 9.20
C PRO A 148 -17.03 -19.35 10.55
N ARG A 149 -16.13 -20.26 10.93
CA ARG A 149 -15.39 -20.20 12.18
C ARG A 149 -14.00 -19.63 11.92
N PHE A 150 -13.81 -18.34 12.13
CA PHE A 150 -12.54 -17.64 11.87
C PHE A 150 -11.65 -17.53 13.11
N ARG A 151 -10.34 -17.60 12.87
CA ARG A 151 -9.31 -17.26 13.85
C ARG A 151 -9.15 -15.75 14.01
N ASN A 152 -9.46 -14.97 12.97
CA ASN A 152 -9.23 -13.54 12.86
C ASN A 152 -10.54 -12.83 12.51
N ALA A 153 -10.92 -11.80 13.26
CA ALA A 153 -12.16 -11.06 13.02
C ALA A 153 -12.16 -10.27 11.69
N SER A 154 -10.97 -9.91 11.19
CA SER A 154 -10.74 -9.32 9.87
C SER A 154 -9.43 -9.87 9.33
N ARG A 155 -9.33 -10.13 8.03
CA ARG A 155 -8.16 -10.76 7.37
C ARG A 155 -7.50 -9.84 6.37
N THR A 156 -8.27 -9.07 5.60
CA THR A 156 -7.77 -8.34 4.45
C THR A 156 -7.88 -6.82 4.58
N THR A 157 -6.89 -6.12 4.03
CA THR A 157 -6.83 -4.66 3.90
C THR A 157 -5.87 -4.29 2.77
N ILE A 158 -6.01 -3.11 2.21
CA ILE A 158 -5.02 -2.61 1.25
C ILE A 158 -4.29 -1.41 1.86
N ALA A 159 -3.06 -1.65 2.28
CA ALA A 159 -2.17 -0.62 2.80
C ALA A 159 -1.44 0.13 1.68
N PRO A 160 -0.96 1.37 1.91
CA PRO A 160 -0.26 2.14 0.87
C PRO A 160 1.12 1.58 0.51
N THR A 161 1.77 0.84 1.39
CA THR A 161 3.07 0.17 1.21
C THR A 161 4.24 1.06 0.74
N GLY A 162 4.22 2.36 1.05
CA GLY A 162 5.19 3.32 0.52
C GLY A 162 6.66 2.93 0.70
N SER A 163 7.08 2.57 1.92
CA SER A 163 8.46 2.11 2.19
C SER A 163 8.66 0.65 1.81
N LEU A 164 7.64 -0.19 2.01
CA LEU A 164 7.72 -1.63 1.75
C LEU A 164 7.91 -1.93 0.25
N SER A 165 7.18 -1.20 -0.61
CA SER A 165 7.31 -1.33 -2.06
C SER A 165 8.69 -0.92 -2.58
N ILE A 166 9.30 0.12 -1.99
CA ILE A 166 10.67 0.51 -2.30
C ILE A 166 11.66 -0.62 -1.97
N ILE A 167 11.53 -1.23 -0.79
CA ILE A 167 12.38 -2.36 -0.37
C ILE A 167 12.18 -3.57 -1.30
N ALA A 168 10.93 -3.81 -1.70
CA ALA A 168 10.57 -4.93 -2.57
C ALA A 168 10.78 -4.64 -4.07
N ASN A 169 11.16 -3.42 -4.42
CA ASN A 169 11.32 -2.93 -5.80
C ASN A 169 10.09 -3.23 -6.67
N CYS A 170 8.93 -2.70 -6.24
CA CYS A 170 7.67 -2.83 -6.97
C CYS A 170 6.78 -1.60 -6.75
N SER A 171 5.67 -1.51 -7.50
CA SER A 171 4.68 -0.46 -7.34
C SER A 171 3.97 -0.54 -5.98
N SER A 172 3.55 0.61 -5.43
CA SER A 172 2.94 0.72 -4.11
C SER A 172 1.49 0.26 -4.12
N GLY A 173 1.13 -0.67 -3.25
CA GLY A 173 -0.25 -1.12 -3.06
C GLY A 173 -0.92 -1.48 -4.38
N ILE A 174 -2.06 -0.86 -4.60
CA ILE A 174 -2.81 -0.92 -5.86
C ILE A 174 -2.72 0.40 -6.65
N GLU A 175 -1.76 1.25 -6.31
CA GLU A 175 -1.55 2.51 -7.04
C GLU A 175 -1.02 2.24 -8.45
N PRO A 176 -1.39 3.08 -9.43
CA PRO A 176 -0.72 3.08 -10.73
C PRO A 176 0.71 3.58 -10.59
N LEU A 177 1.52 3.43 -11.63
CA LEU A 177 2.85 4.03 -11.64
C LEU A 177 2.77 5.54 -11.46
N PHE A 178 3.54 6.08 -10.53
CA PHE A 178 3.62 7.54 -10.34
C PHE A 178 4.51 8.18 -11.40
N ALA A 179 5.66 7.59 -11.66
CA ALA A 179 6.61 7.98 -12.69
C ALA A 179 7.34 6.76 -13.22
N LEU A 180 7.80 6.83 -14.48
CA LEU A 180 8.57 5.77 -15.13
C LEU A 180 10.06 5.87 -14.86
N SER A 181 10.52 7.07 -14.61
CA SER A 181 11.90 7.39 -14.28
C SER A 181 11.94 8.53 -13.29
N TYR A 182 12.87 8.52 -12.38
CA TYR A 182 13.04 9.59 -11.38
C TYR A 182 14.52 9.75 -11.00
N VAL A 183 14.87 10.97 -10.60
CA VAL A 183 16.21 11.27 -10.10
C VAL A 183 16.26 10.96 -8.61
N ARG A 184 17.12 10.04 -8.22
CA ARG A 184 17.43 9.80 -6.81
C ARG A 184 18.70 10.55 -6.43
N HIS A 185 18.58 11.48 -5.52
CA HIS A 185 19.73 12.15 -4.92
C HIS A 185 20.31 11.29 -3.82
N ILE A 186 21.55 10.83 -3.99
CA ILE A 186 22.29 10.07 -2.98
C ILE A 186 23.28 10.96 -2.22
N LEU A 187 23.90 10.37 -1.20
CA LEU A 187 24.89 11.06 -0.38
C LEU A 187 26.00 11.67 -1.27
N GLU A 188 26.42 12.91 -0.93
CA GLU A 188 27.43 13.70 -1.65
C GLU A 188 26.97 14.44 -2.92
N GLY A 189 25.64 14.45 -3.19
CA GLY A 189 25.08 15.24 -4.30
C GLY A 189 25.14 14.54 -5.65
N GLU A 190 25.48 13.26 -5.67
CA GLU A 190 25.36 12.46 -6.88
C GLU A 190 23.89 12.19 -7.22
N GLU A 191 23.54 12.34 -8.49
CA GLU A 191 22.22 12.05 -9.03
C GLU A 191 22.23 10.69 -9.73
N PHE A 192 21.27 9.85 -9.36
CA PHE A 192 21.08 8.56 -9.98
C PHE A 192 19.70 8.52 -10.63
N ILE A 193 19.64 8.18 -11.91
CA ILE A 193 18.39 7.99 -12.63
C ILE A 193 17.93 6.55 -12.39
N GLU A 194 16.81 6.41 -11.72
CA GLU A 194 16.16 5.11 -11.51
C GLU A 194 14.99 4.98 -12.50
N VAL A 195 14.95 3.89 -13.22
CA VAL A 195 13.95 3.61 -14.26
C VAL A 195 13.13 2.40 -13.84
N ASN A 196 11.83 2.41 -14.14
CA ASN A 196 11.00 1.23 -13.97
C ASN A 196 11.59 0.06 -14.79
N PRO A 197 11.92 -1.09 -14.15
CA PRO A 197 12.64 -2.16 -14.81
C PRO A 197 11.88 -2.77 -16.00
N TYR A 198 10.56 -2.84 -15.91
CA TYR A 198 9.75 -3.40 -17.02
C TYR A 198 9.74 -2.45 -18.23
N PHE A 199 9.71 -1.14 -17.98
CA PHE A 199 9.83 -0.15 -19.06
C PHE A 199 11.21 -0.20 -19.72
N GLU A 200 12.26 -0.28 -18.91
CA GLU A 200 13.63 -0.36 -19.39
C GLU A 200 13.85 -1.60 -20.26
N ASP A 201 13.38 -2.77 -19.79
CA ASP A 201 13.49 -4.02 -20.52
C ASP A 201 12.72 -3.99 -21.85
N ILE A 202 11.50 -3.47 -21.86
CA ILE A 202 10.71 -3.33 -23.09
C ILE A 202 11.38 -2.34 -24.04
N ALA A 203 11.87 -1.20 -23.54
CA ALA A 203 12.53 -0.20 -24.36
C ALA A 203 13.79 -0.77 -25.04
N LYS A 204 14.60 -1.54 -24.31
CA LYS A 204 15.79 -2.24 -24.86
C LYS A 204 15.39 -3.27 -25.89
N ASN A 205 14.42 -4.12 -25.60
CA ASN A 205 13.97 -5.19 -26.49
C ASN A 205 13.31 -4.67 -27.76
N ARG A 206 12.63 -3.51 -27.68
CA ARG A 206 11.95 -2.86 -28.81
C ARG A 206 12.82 -1.83 -29.54
N GLY A 207 14.02 -1.55 -29.06
CA GLY A 207 15.04 -0.72 -29.72
C GLY A 207 14.82 0.79 -29.62
N PHE A 208 14.01 1.29 -28.70
CA PHE A 208 13.82 2.73 -28.46
C PHE A 208 14.47 3.22 -27.14
N TYR A 209 15.26 2.37 -26.48
CA TYR A 209 15.99 2.77 -25.27
C TYR A 209 17.09 3.77 -25.60
N SER A 210 17.12 4.90 -24.88
CA SER A 210 18.26 5.81 -24.85
C SER A 210 18.42 6.44 -23.47
N GLN A 211 19.64 6.80 -23.09
CA GLN A 211 19.87 7.51 -21.82
C GLN A 211 19.20 8.88 -21.81
N ASP A 212 19.13 9.53 -22.97
CA ASP A 212 18.46 10.83 -23.12
C ASP A 212 16.96 10.71 -22.87
N LEU A 213 16.30 9.68 -23.42
CA LEU A 213 14.90 9.40 -23.13
C LEU A 213 14.66 9.19 -21.62
N MET A 214 15.49 8.35 -20.98
CA MET A 214 15.34 8.07 -19.54
C MET A 214 15.52 9.34 -18.71
N LYS A 215 16.46 10.21 -19.09
CA LYS A 215 16.67 11.51 -18.46
C LYS A 215 15.49 12.47 -18.66
N GLN A 216 14.96 12.58 -19.87
CA GLN A 216 13.78 13.41 -20.17
C GLN A 216 12.57 12.97 -19.32
N LEU A 217 12.34 11.66 -19.18
CA LEU A 217 11.27 11.11 -18.34
C LEU A 217 11.51 11.43 -16.86
N ALA A 218 12.75 11.32 -16.39
CA ALA A 218 13.13 11.66 -15.01
C ALA A 218 12.98 13.15 -14.69
N GLU A 219 13.17 14.03 -15.68
CA GLU A 219 12.95 15.46 -15.61
C GLU A 219 11.46 15.86 -15.73
N GLY A 220 10.56 14.89 -15.89
CA GLY A 220 9.11 15.08 -15.87
C GLY A 220 8.42 15.16 -17.23
N LYS A 221 9.13 14.86 -18.33
CA LYS A 221 8.47 14.71 -19.64
C LYS A 221 7.50 13.54 -19.58
N ARG A 222 6.27 13.75 -20.03
CA ARG A 222 5.25 12.70 -20.04
C ARG A 222 5.52 11.71 -21.17
N LEU A 223 5.34 10.43 -20.92
CA LEU A 223 5.55 9.39 -21.92
C LEU A 223 4.70 9.59 -23.18
N LYS A 224 3.47 10.06 -23.02
CA LYS A 224 2.56 10.35 -24.15
C LYS A 224 3.08 11.39 -25.13
N ASP A 225 3.96 12.28 -24.67
CA ASP A 225 4.53 13.36 -25.48
C ASP A 225 5.86 12.96 -26.16
N VAL A 226 6.26 11.69 -26.04
CA VAL A 226 7.47 11.13 -26.65
C VAL A 226 7.13 10.44 -27.96
N GLU A 227 7.54 10.99 -29.09
CA GLU A 227 7.19 10.46 -30.43
C GLU A 227 7.80 9.08 -30.72
N GLU A 228 9.01 8.81 -30.19
CA GLU A 228 9.78 7.60 -30.46
C GLU A 228 9.19 6.34 -29.80
N VAL A 229 8.30 6.50 -28.81
CA VAL A 229 7.68 5.40 -28.07
C VAL A 229 6.39 4.96 -28.77
N PRO A 230 6.21 3.65 -29.06
CA PRO A 230 4.99 3.13 -29.66
C PRO A 230 3.75 3.40 -28.79
N GLU A 231 2.61 3.68 -29.42
CA GLU A 231 1.36 4.02 -28.73
C GLU A 231 0.87 2.92 -27.77
N GLU A 232 1.04 1.66 -28.14
CA GLU A 232 0.74 0.53 -27.25
C GLU A 232 1.54 0.54 -25.95
N ILE A 233 2.79 0.99 -26.00
CA ILE A 233 3.66 1.10 -24.83
C ILE A 233 3.25 2.31 -23.99
N LYS A 234 2.94 3.44 -24.63
CA LYS A 234 2.39 4.61 -23.93
C LYS A 234 1.10 4.26 -23.19
N ARG A 235 0.24 3.46 -23.80
CA ARG A 235 -1.02 3.02 -23.21
C ARG A 235 -0.79 2.04 -22.04
N LEU A 236 0.19 1.14 -22.15
CA LEU A 236 0.51 0.18 -21.10
C LEU A 236 1.10 0.84 -19.86
N PHE A 237 1.91 1.87 -20.04
CA PHE A 237 2.63 2.56 -18.96
C PHE A 237 1.95 3.90 -18.57
N VAL A 238 0.63 3.93 -18.49
CA VAL A 238 -0.08 5.12 -18.00
C VAL A 238 0.35 5.47 -16.58
N SER A 239 0.60 6.75 -16.35
CA SER A 239 0.96 7.25 -15.02
C SER A 239 -0.27 7.71 -14.22
N ALA A 240 -0.11 7.84 -12.91
CA ALA A 240 -1.17 8.31 -12.02
C ALA A 240 -1.80 9.65 -12.46
N HIS A 241 -1.02 10.51 -13.11
CA HIS A 241 -1.48 11.81 -13.62
C HIS A 241 -2.20 11.74 -14.97
N ASP A 242 -2.08 10.64 -15.69
CA ASP A 242 -2.74 10.42 -16.98
C ASP A 242 -4.09 9.71 -16.83
N ILE A 243 -4.33 9.09 -15.68
CA ILE A 243 -5.54 8.36 -15.33
C ILE A 243 -6.60 9.33 -14.79
N SER A 244 -7.85 9.21 -15.27
CA SER A 244 -8.92 10.07 -14.78
C SER A 244 -9.30 9.74 -13.32
N PRO A 245 -9.81 10.72 -12.55
CA PRO A 245 -10.24 10.51 -11.18
C PRO A 245 -11.26 9.36 -11.01
N GLU A 246 -12.15 9.18 -11.98
CA GLU A 246 -13.16 8.13 -11.98
C GLU A 246 -12.52 6.72 -12.04
N TRP A 247 -11.46 6.55 -12.83
CA TRP A 247 -10.75 5.28 -12.91
C TRP A 247 -10.01 4.94 -11.61
N HIS A 248 -9.48 5.95 -10.91
CA HIS A 248 -8.91 5.75 -9.58
C HIS A 248 -9.96 5.23 -8.59
N VAL A 249 -11.18 5.79 -8.60
CA VAL A 249 -12.28 5.34 -7.73
C VAL A 249 -12.73 3.93 -8.09
N LYS A 250 -12.97 3.64 -9.38
CA LYS A 250 -13.37 2.31 -9.85
C LYS A 250 -12.36 1.24 -9.47
N MET A 251 -11.06 1.51 -9.64
CA MET A 251 -10.02 0.57 -9.24
C MET A 251 -10.02 0.32 -7.72
N GLN A 252 -10.21 1.36 -6.92
CA GLN A 252 -10.35 1.21 -5.48
C GLN A 252 -11.59 0.39 -5.11
N ALA A 253 -12.72 0.62 -5.80
CA ALA A 253 -13.97 -0.12 -5.59
C ALA A 253 -13.83 -1.60 -5.93
N ALA A 254 -13.13 -1.95 -7.00
CA ALA A 254 -12.85 -3.32 -7.38
C ALA A 254 -12.18 -4.12 -6.26
N PHE A 255 -11.20 -3.52 -5.58
CA PHE A 255 -10.57 -4.13 -4.41
C PHE A 255 -11.45 -4.06 -3.15
N GLN A 256 -12.13 -2.94 -2.89
CA GLN A 256 -12.96 -2.76 -1.69
C GLN A 256 -14.09 -3.76 -1.59
N LYS A 257 -14.62 -4.20 -2.71
CA LYS A 257 -15.70 -5.19 -2.80
C LYS A 257 -15.37 -6.51 -2.08
N PHE A 258 -14.08 -6.87 -2.02
CA PHE A 258 -13.58 -8.11 -1.42
C PHE A 258 -12.60 -7.87 -0.27
N THR A 259 -12.52 -6.65 0.26
CA THR A 259 -11.62 -6.32 1.37
C THR A 259 -12.41 -6.12 2.65
N ASP A 260 -12.06 -6.86 3.71
CA ASP A 260 -12.72 -6.79 5.03
C ASP A 260 -12.64 -5.40 5.66
N SER A 261 -11.43 -4.86 5.73
CA SER A 261 -11.17 -3.51 6.27
C SER A 261 -11.36 -2.45 5.18
N ALA A 262 -10.48 -1.49 5.03
CA ALA A 262 -10.59 -0.50 3.97
C ALA A 262 -9.41 -0.58 2.99
N VAL A 263 -9.46 0.24 1.97
CA VAL A 263 -8.48 0.32 0.90
C VAL A 263 -7.86 1.71 0.91
N SER A 264 -6.55 1.79 1.13
CA SER A 264 -5.81 3.04 0.97
C SER A 264 -5.43 3.22 -0.50
N LYS A 265 -6.02 4.21 -1.11
CA LYS A 265 -5.71 4.60 -2.49
C LYS A 265 -5.90 6.10 -2.68
N THR A 266 -5.02 6.69 -3.48
CA THR A 266 -5.07 8.11 -3.82
C THR A 266 -5.75 8.33 -5.17
N VAL A 267 -6.65 9.31 -5.21
CA VAL A 267 -7.15 9.90 -6.45
C VAL A 267 -6.29 11.11 -6.77
N ASN A 268 -5.56 11.05 -7.87
CA ASN A 268 -4.67 12.12 -8.30
C ASN A 268 -5.41 13.10 -9.19
N PHE A 269 -5.41 14.37 -8.81
CA PHE A 269 -6.00 15.46 -9.56
C PHE A 269 -4.93 16.34 -10.21
N PRO A 270 -5.17 16.84 -11.42
CA PRO A 270 -4.31 17.87 -12.02
C PRO A 270 -4.41 19.19 -11.24
N HIS A 271 -3.42 20.05 -11.41
CA HIS A 271 -3.37 21.36 -10.74
C HIS A 271 -4.64 22.22 -10.94
N GLY A 272 -5.27 22.13 -12.10
CA GLY A 272 -6.48 22.87 -12.44
C GLY A 272 -7.80 22.31 -11.90
N ALA A 273 -7.77 21.23 -11.12
CA ALA A 273 -9.00 20.65 -10.57
C ALA A 273 -9.68 21.60 -9.58
N THR A 274 -11.01 21.62 -9.66
CA THR A 274 -11.87 22.50 -8.87
C THR A 274 -12.46 21.77 -7.63
N PRO A 275 -13.00 22.51 -6.64
CA PRO A 275 -13.75 21.90 -5.55
C PRO A 275 -14.92 21.03 -6.01
N GLU A 276 -15.57 21.41 -7.12
CA GLU A 276 -16.69 20.67 -7.72
C GLU A 276 -16.22 19.31 -8.26
N ASP A 277 -15.04 19.22 -8.83
CA ASP A 277 -14.45 17.96 -9.30
C ASP A 277 -14.15 17.03 -8.13
N VAL A 278 -13.63 17.59 -7.03
CA VAL A 278 -13.43 16.86 -5.78
C VAL A 278 -14.74 16.35 -5.21
N ALA A 279 -15.79 17.20 -5.18
CA ALA A 279 -17.10 16.81 -4.68
C ALA A 279 -17.70 15.64 -5.48
N LYS A 280 -17.57 15.65 -6.81
CA LYS A 280 -18.01 14.54 -7.68
C LYS A 280 -17.31 13.22 -7.30
N VAL A 281 -16.02 13.26 -7.06
CA VAL A 281 -15.25 12.07 -6.68
C VAL A 281 -15.65 11.54 -5.30
N TYR A 282 -15.92 12.41 -4.32
CA TYR A 282 -16.46 11.98 -3.03
C TYR A 282 -17.83 11.32 -3.16
N MET A 283 -18.72 11.88 -4.02
CA MET A 283 -20.03 11.28 -4.28
C MET A 283 -19.90 9.92 -4.97
N LEU A 284 -19.06 9.83 -5.99
CA LEU A 284 -18.79 8.56 -6.67
C LEU A 284 -18.23 7.51 -5.71
N ALA A 285 -17.29 7.89 -4.84
CA ALA A 285 -16.74 6.99 -3.83
C ALA A 285 -17.82 6.44 -2.89
N TYR A 286 -18.77 7.28 -2.49
CA TYR A 286 -19.92 6.86 -1.69
C TYR A 286 -20.86 5.91 -2.46
N GLU A 287 -21.17 6.22 -3.70
CA GLU A 287 -22.02 5.41 -4.58
C GLU A 287 -21.40 4.03 -4.86
N GLU A 288 -20.08 3.96 -5.02
CA GLU A 288 -19.31 2.73 -5.21
C GLU A 288 -19.05 1.95 -3.89
N GLY A 289 -19.55 2.44 -2.75
CA GLY A 289 -19.46 1.76 -1.45
C GLY A 289 -18.07 1.75 -0.83
N LEU A 290 -17.21 2.72 -1.16
CA LEU A 290 -15.89 2.85 -0.56
C LEU A 290 -15.98 3.22 0.92
N LYS A 291 -15.11 2.65 1.75
CA LYS A 291 -15.02 2.95 3.20
C LYS A 291 -14.16 4.18 3.51
N GLY A 292 -13.41 4.67 2.54
CA GLY A 292 -12.58 5.86 2.65
C GLY A 292 -12.02 6.26 1.29
N ILE A 293 -11.55 7.48 1.16
CA ILE A 293 -10.95 8.01 -0.06
C ILE A 293 -9.90 9.04 0.29
N THR A 294 -8.80 9.03 -0.44
CA THR A 294 -7.74 10.04 -0.33
C THR A 294 -7.61 10.76 -1.66
N ILE A 295 -7.54 12.08 -1.62
CA ILE A 295 -7.31 12.91 -2.80
C ILE A 295 -5.96 13.62 -2.69
N TYR A 296 -5.31 13.77 -3.81
CA TYR A 296 -4.13 14.60 -3.97
C TYR A 296 -4.26 15.44 -5.24
N ARG A 297 -4.22 16.77 -5.09
CA ARG A 297 -4.16 17.68 -6.23
C ARG A 297 -2.71 18.11 -6.44
N ASP A 298 -2.26 18.04 -7.68
CA ASP A 298 -0.91 18.46 -8.05
C ASP A 298 -0.61 19.87 -7.53
N SER A 299 0.58 20.06 -7.01
CA SER A 299 1.08 21.33 -6.43
C SER A 299 0.27 21.87 -5.24
N SER A 300 -0.60 21.05 -4.61
CA SER A 300 -1.35 21.49 -3.42
C SER A 300 -0.52 21.48 -2.13
N ARG A 301 0.65 20.86 -2.13
CA ARG A 301 1.62 20.89 -1.03
C ARG A 301 2.95 21.43 -1.53
N CYS A 302 3.49 22.42 -0.86
CA CYS A 302 4.73 23.10 -1.24
C CYS A 302 6.01 22.25 -1.11
N LEU A 303 5.92 21.03 -0.58
CA LEU A 303 7.08 20.16 -0.30
C LEU A 303 7.06 18.84 -1.10
N LEU A 304 6.12 18.65 -2.01
CA LEU A 304 6.13 17.49 -2.91
C LEU A 304 6.92 17.79 -4.17
N TYR A 305 8.22 17.87 -4.01
CA TYR A 305 9.12 17.71 -5.14
C TYR A 305 9.25 16.20 -5.40
N THR A 306 8.76 15.72 -6.50
CA THR A 306 9.09 14.48 -7.24
C THR A 306 9.71 13.29 -6.49
N SER A 307 9.68 13.26 -5.16
CA SER A 307 10.13 12.14 -4.35
C SER A 307 8.95 11.28 -3.92
N PRO A 308 9.00 9.96 -4.09
CA PRO A 308 7.89 9.05 -3.77
C PRO A 308 7.47 9.05 -2.31
N SER A 309 8.31 9.51 -1.39
CA SER A 309 7.98 9.62 0.03
C SER A 309 8.60 10.85 0.68
N PRO A 310 7.82 11.61 1.47
CA PRO A 310 8.38 12.68 2.32
C PRO A 310 9.43 12.18 3.33
N ARG A 311 9.45 10.87 3.64
CA ARG A 311 10.45 10.26 4.52
C ARG A 311 11.80 10.10 3.84
N ASP A 312 11.84 10.08 2.51
CA ASP A 312 13.07 9.92 1.74
C ASP A 312 13.76 11.26 1.47
N GLN A 313 13.08 12.36 1.80
CA GLN A 313 13.67 13.70 1.67
C GLN A 313 14.68 13.94 2.79
N ARG A 314 15.93 14.19 2.41
CA ARG A 314 17.04 14.51 3.32
C ARG A 314 16.68 15.66 4.27
N GLU A 315 15.89 16.62 3.81
CA GLU A 315 15.44 17.76 4.59
C GLU A 315 14.54 17.39 5.77
N HIS A 316 13.69 16.36 5.64
CA HIS A 316 12.87 15.90 6.75
C HIS A 316 13.67 15.20 7.85
N ARG A 317 14.72 14.48 7.50
CA ARG A 317 15.65 13.89 8.48
C ARG A 317 16.46 14.97 9.19
N VAL A 318 16.90 15.99 8.43
CA VAL A 318 17.62 17.13 8.98
C VAL A 318 16.69 18.00 9.82
N CYS A 319 15.45 18.23 9.42
CA CYS A 319 14.47 18.97 10.21
C CYS A 319 14.20 18.34 11.57
N ARG A 320 14.08 17.02 11.64
CA ARG A 320 13.91 16.32 12.91
C ARG A 320 15.12 16.52 13.83
N LEU A 321 16.31 16.34 13.31
CA LEU A 321 17.56 16.57 14.08
C LEU A 321 17.73 18.04 14.48
N LEU A 322 17.32 18.98 13.63
CA LEU A 322 17.37 20.40 13.93
C LEU A 322 16.35 20.82 14.99
N LEU A 323 15.14 20.24 14.95
CA LEU A 323 14.10 20.45 15.97
C LEU A 323 14.56 19.91 17.33
N GLU A 324 15.14 18.71 17.36
CA GLU A 324 15.74 18.14 18.58
C GLU A 324 16.88 19.00 19.12
N LYS A 325 17.75 19.52 18.26
CA LYS A 325 18.86 20.40 18.65
C LYS A 325 18.41 21.79 19.10
N ARG A 326 17.27 22.28 18.61
CA ARG A 326 16.74 23.62 18.97
C ARG A 326 15.80 23.60 20.15
N GLY A 327 15.60 22.44 20.83
CA GLY A 327 14.71 22.35 21.99
C GLY A 327 13.24 22.60 21.70
N GLY A 328 12.87 22.58 20.40
CA GLY A 328 11.49 22.70 19.97
C GLY A 328 10.78 21.37 20.19
N GLY A 329 9.88 21.36 21.16
CA GLY A 329 9.16 20.27 21.74
C GLY A 329 8.72 19.15 20.82
N GLY A 330 9.49 18.16 20.70
CA GLY A 330 9.14 16.82 20.31
C GLY A 330 9.41 15.95 21.51
N GLY A 331 8.34 15.55 22.19
CA GLY A 331 8.42 14.66 23.31
C GLY A 331 9.13 13.39 22.92
N GLY A 332 10.06 12.96 23.64
CA GLY A 332 10.68 11.69 23.38
C GLY A 332 11.89 11.44 24.19
N GLY A 333 11.68 10.92 25.29
CA GLY A 333 12.44 9.81 25.70
C GLY A 333 13.86 10.02 26.13
N GLY A 334 13.98 10.14 27.30
CA GLY A 334 14.63 9.12 28.01
C GLY A 334 16.09 8.99 27.94
N GLY A 335 16.64 9.08 28.93
CA GLY A 335 17.76 8.25 29.13
C GLY A 335 18.93 8.88 29.68
N GLY A 336 18.96 8.84 30.84
CA GLY A 336 19.97 8.10 31.46
C GLY A 336 21.26 8.77 31.67
N GLY A 337 21.46 8.95 32.74
CA GLY A 337 22.62 8.36 33.24
C GLY A 337 23.75 9.13 33.67
N GLY A 338 23.88 9.07 34.75
CA GLY A 338 25.06 8.60 35.29
C GLY A 338 26.04 9.62 35.66
N GLY A 339 26.11 9.78 36.74
CA GLY A 339 27.16 9.28 37.43
C GLY A 339 28.28 10.15 37.79
N GLY A 340 28.54 10.19 38.85
CA GLY A 340 29.86 10.03 39.33
C GLY A 340 30.45 11.26 39.86
N GLY A 341 30.47 11.31 40.97
CA GLY A 341 31.56 10.94 41.73
C GLY A 341 32.43 12.05 42.17
N GLY A 342 32.54 12.17 43.28
CA GLY A 342 33.79 12.04 43.95
C GLY A 342 34.31 13.29 44.52
N GLY A 343 34.33 13.31 45.66
CA GLY A 343 35.46 13.19 46.49
C GLY A 343 35.97 14.51 46.96
N GLY A 344 35.93 14.68 48.08
CA GLY A 344 36.94 14.47 48.98
C GLY A 344 37.54 15.70 49.61
N GLY A 345 37.57 15.73 50.74
CA GLY A 345 38.76 16.03 51.45
C GLY A 345 38.78 17.38 52.14
N GLY A 346 38.83 17.36 53.29
CA GLY A 346 39.35 18.37 54.13
C GLY A 346 38.74 18.34 55.50
#